data_c4967547b7ead3be26fda1d7c461875e
#
_entry.id   c4967547b7ead3be26fda1d7c461875e
#
_cell.length_a   1.000
_cell.length_b   1.000
_cell.length_c   1.000
_cell.angle_alpha   90.00
_cell.angle_beta   90.00
_cell.angle_gamma   90.00
#
_symmetry.space_group_name_H-M   'P 1'
#
loop_
_entity.id
_entity.type
_entity.pdbx_description
1 polymer ?
#
loop_
_entity_poly.entity_id
_entity_poly.type
_entity_poly.pdbx_seq_one_letter_code
_entity_poly.pdbx_strand_id
1 'polypeptide(L)'
;MRDQDVVDVLYKGLTIVNTLLTWAGRTVSRRELADKTGLEPKQVGRYLNTLEALGFPLKRQRHGTEEMVAMQRDVQKRLRLLPFTTEELTALYFYTSLAAYVHDTPPLGSLHTASQKIATFLQHDLQQGRQLSEAFLPFAKHYKVYGTPQIHEILHSLIPALLESWVCSVTHKTPWAETARSYRIHPYTLCLYNHGLYLFAYRPEQDTLMVLSVERICTINPENTPFTKDPAMLQRIEARRQRAFGIIDDDEELSVTLKFSAAQAPYVRERVWHPSQSLEAQADGALLLRFQASGEFEIMRWILGWGSEVEVIEPPALRQALAQRLQAAARQYAGDSGQQTVAGEMGA
;
A
#
# COMPACT_ATOMS: atom_id res chain seq x y z
N MET A 1 -7.75 -14.01 -34.82
CA MET A 1 -8.04 -14.91 -33.69
C MET A 1 -8.87 -14.07 -32.73
N ARG A 2 -10.12 -14.42 -32.50
CA ARG A 2 -11.01 -13.63 -31.62
C ARG A 2 -10.53 -13.76 -30.18
N ASP A 3 -10.63 -12.70 -29.38
CA ASP A 3 -10.19 -12.70 -27.98
C ASP A 3 -10.76 -13.88 -27.16
N GLN A 4 -11.92 -14.35 -27.54
CA GLN A 4 -12.59 -15.51 -26.97
C GLN A 4 -11.85 -16.84 -27.18
N ASP A 5 -11.12 -16.97 -28.30
CA ASP A 5 -10.34 -18.19 -28.61
C ASP A 5 -9.08 -18.27 -27.72
N VAL A 6 -8.45 -17.13 -27.41
CA VAL A 6 -7.23 -17.07 -26.56
C VAL A 6 -7.53 -17.46 -25.13
N VAL A 7 -8.67 -17.08 -24.66
CA VAL A 7 -9.10 -17.30 -23.27
C VAL A 7 -9.55 -18.74 -23.07
N ASP A 8 -10.28 -19.31 -24.03
CA ASP A 8 -10.65 -20.73 -23.99
C ASP A 8 -9.39 -21.61 -23.99
N VAL A 9 -8.37 -21.20 -24.73
CA VAL A 9 -7.04 -21.85 -24.73
C VAL A 9 -6.38 -21.76 -23.36
N LEU A 10 -6.39 -20.59 -22.71
CA LEU A 10 -5.82 -20.38 -21.37
C LEU A 10 -6.54 -21.16 -20.30
N TYR A 11 -7.88 -21.13 -20.28
CA TYR A 11 -8.69 -21.87 -19.32
C TYR A 11 -8.44 -23.38 -19.41
N LYS A 12 -8.48 -23.94 -20.61
CA LYS A 12 -8.21 -25.37 -20.85
C LYS A 12 -6.75 -25.74 -20.50
N GLY A 13 -5.80 -24.87 -20.81
CA GLY A 13 -4.40 -25.02 -20.42
C GLY A 13 -4.22 -25.05 -18.90
N LEU A 14 -4.83 -24.12 -18.18
CA LEU A 14 -4.80 -24.07 -16.71
C LEU A 14 -5.49 -25.28 -16.07
N THR A 15 -6.58 -25.79 -16.66
CA THR A 15 -7.24 -27.01 -16.20
C THR A 15 -6.30 -28.22 -16.29
N ILE A 16 -5.55 -28.34 -17.36
CA ILE A 16 -4.51 -29.39 -17.51
C ILE A 16 -3.41 -29.22 -16.45
N VAL A 17 -2.91 -28.00 -16.26
CA VAL A 17 -1.88 -27.69 -15.26
C VAL A 17 -2.38 -28.05 -13.87
N ASN A 18 -3.58 -27.63 -13.51
CA ASN A 18 -4.17 -27.90 -12.19
C ASN A 18 -4.36 -29.41 -11.96
N THR A 19 -4.82 -30.13 -12.98
CA THR A 19 -4.96 -31.59 -12.92
C THR A 19 -3.59 -32.26 -12.71
N LEU A 20 -2.56 -31.86 -13.43
CA LEU A 20 -1.20 -32.38 -13.26
C LEU A 20 -0.59 -32.05 -11.91
N LEU A 21 -0.90 -30.87 -11.34
CA LEU A 21 -0.48 -30.47 -10.00
C LEU A 21 -1.17 -31.25 -8.91
N THR A 22 -2.48 -31.50 -9.05
CA THR A 22 -3.25 -32.32 -8.10
C THR A 22 -2.71 -33.73 -8.05
N TRP A 23 -2.19 -34.24 -9.16
CA TRP A 23 -1.55 -35.56 -9.24
C TRP A 23 -0.04 -35.52 -9.10
N ALA A 24 0.47 -34.58 -8.36
CA ALA A 24 1.89 -34.26 -8.21
C ALA A 24 2.79 -35.49 -8.06
N GLY A 25 3.72 -35.64 -9.00
CA GLY A 25 4.68 -36.72 -9.06
C GLY A 25 4.15 -38.05 -9.63
N ARG A 26 2.87 -38.11 -10.01
CA ARG A 26 2.31 -39.23 -10.80
C ARG A 26 2.51 -38.96 -12.28
N THR A 27 2.94 -39.95 -13.00
CA THR A 27 2.98 -39.94 -14.48
C THR A 27 1.63 -40.46 -15.00
N VAL A 28 0.98 -39.66 -15.84
CA VAL A 28 -0.36 -39.97 -16.37
C VAL A 28 -0.35 -40.02 -17.88
N SER A 29 -1.23 -40.83 -18.46
CA SER A 29 -1.35 -40.87 -19.92
C SER A 29 -2.11 -39.68 -20.48
N ARG A 30 -1.86 -39.32 -21.75
CA ARG A 30 -2.59 -38.26 -22.43
C ARG A 30 -4.09 -38.53 -22.50
N ARG A 31 -4.49 -39.82 -22.53
CA ARG A 31 -5.92 -40.24 -22.49
C ARG A 31 -6.52 -39.95 -21.12
N GLU A 32 -5.84 -40.36 -20.05
CA GLU A 32 -6.29 -40.12 -18.67
C GLU A 32 -6.45 -38.60 -18.39
N LEU A 33 -5.57 -37.76 -18.92
CA LEU A 33 -5.71 -36.30 -18.89
C LEU A 33 -6.92 -35.82 -19.68
N ALA A 34 -7.17 -36.40 -20.85
CA ALA A 34 -8.30 -36.07 -21.70
C ALA A 34 -9.64 -36.38 -20.99
N ASP A 35 -9.75 -37.57 -20.43
CA ASP A 35 -10.94 -38.01 -19.68
C ASP A 35 -11.21 -37.11 -18.46
N LYS A 36 -10.15 -36.71 -17.72
CA LYS A 36 -10.27 -35.89 -16.52
C LYS A 36 -10.61 -34.42 -16.82
N THR A 37 -10.12 -33.90 -17.93
CA THR A 37 -10.32 -32.49 -18.32
C THR A 37 -11.52 -32.28 -19.25
N GLY A 38 -12.18 -33.35 -19.70
CA GLY A 38 -13.25 -33.27 -20.67
C GLY A 38 -12.80 -32.85 -22.10
N LEU A 39 -11.51 -32.99 -22.38
CA LEU A 39 -10.90 -32.59 -23.67
C LEU A 39 -10.60 -33.81 -24.52
N GLU A 40 -10.57 -33.62 -25.84
CA GLU A 40 -10.06 -34.68 -26.73
C GLU A 40 -8.54 -34.87 -26.58
N PRO A 41 -8.01 -36.11 -26.70
CA PRO A 41 -6.57 -36.38 -26.59
C PRO A 41 -5.70 -35.53 -27.53
N LYS A 42 -6.21 -35.21 -28.73
CA LYS A 42 -5.52 -34.34 -29.70
C LYS A 42 -5.44 -32.89 -29.21
N GLN A 43 -6.46 -32.40 -28.51
CA GLN A 43 -6.46 -31.07 -27.90
C GLN A 43 -5.49 -31.02 -26.72
N VAL A 44 -5.51 -32.01 -25.84
CA VAL A 44 -4.56 -32.12 -24.73
C VAL A 44 -3.12 -32.04 -25.23
N GLY A 45 -2.79 -32.77 -26.33
CA GLY A 45 -1.45 -32.71 -26.91
C GLY A 45 -1.05 -31.31 -27.39
N ARG A 46 -1.98 -30.54 -27.97
CA ARG A 46 -1.72 -29.14 -28.36
C ARG A 46 -1.47 -28.24 -27.15
N TYR A 47 -2.31 -28.37 -26.11
CA TYR A 47 -2.14 -27.58 -24.88
C TYR A 47 -0.83 -27.92 -24.16
N LEU A 48 -0.45 -29.19 -24.09
CA LEU A 48 0.83 -29.60 -23.51
C LEU A 48 2.02 -28.98 -24.26
N ASN A 49 1.97 -28.90 -25.59
CA ASN A 49 3.00 -28.22 -26.38
C ASN A 49 3.05 -26.71 -26.09
N THR A 50 1.89 -26.08 -25.97
CA THR A 50 1.79 -24.65 -25.62
C THR A 50 2.33 -24.40 -24.21
N LEU A 51 1.98 -25.22 -23.23
CA LEU A 51 2.47 -25.11 -21.85
C LEU A 51 3.99 -25.29 -21.79
N GLU A 52 4.53 -26.24 -22.52
CA GLU A 52 5.97 -26.47 -22.61
C GLU A 52 6.70 -25.28 -23.26
N ALA A 53 6.14 -24.71 -24.33
CA ALA A 53 6.63 -23.48 -24.97
C ALA A 53 6.55 -22.25 -24.04
N LEU A 54 5.60 -22.22 -23.11
CA LEU A 54 5.47 -21.20 -22.05
C LEU A 54 6.39 -21.45 -20.85
N GLY A 55 7.23 -22.50 -20.89
CA GLY A 55 8.21 -22.79 -19.85
C GLY A 55 7.67 -23.62 -18.69
N PHE A 56 6.48 -24.22 -18.81
CA PHE A 56 6.00 -25.16 -17.80
C PHE A 56 6.86 -26.43 -17.86
N PRO A 57 7.47 -26.86 -16.76
CA PRO A 57 8.39 -28.00 -16.73
C PRO A 57 7.60 -29.31 -16.72
N LEU A 58 7.20 -29.71 -17.91
CA LEU A 58 6.57 -30.99 -18.17
C LEU A 58 7.64 -32.04 -18.46
N LYS A 59 7.49 -33.22 -17.88
CA LYS A 59 8.27 -34.40 -18.24
C LYS A 59 7.38 -35.29 -19.10
N ARG A 60 7.77 -35.45 -20.37
CA ARG A 60 7.03 -36.30 -21.34
C ARG A 60 7.87 -37.50 -21.69
N GLN A 61 7.25 -38.65 -21.67
CA GLN A 61 7.90 -39.92 -22.01
C GLN A 61 6.94 -40.76 -22.88
N ARG A 62 7.46 -41.49 -23.84
CA ARG A 62 6.67 -42.44 -24.61
C ARG A 62 6.78 -43.83 -24.00
N HIS A 63 5.64 -44.46 -23.74
CA HIS A 63 5.57 -45.87 -23.34
C HIS A 63 4.75 -46.62 -24.37
N GLY A 64 5.44 -47.30 -25.31
CA GLY A 64 4.81 -47.91 -26.47
C GLY A 64 4.17 -46.86 -27.39
N THR A 65 2.87 -46.99 -27.64
CA THR A 65 2.08 -46.02 -28.43
C THR A 65 1.51 -44.89 -27.59
N GLU A 66 1.65 -44.93 -26.28
CA GLU A 66 1.03 -43.98 -25.38
C GLU A 66 2.02 -42.90 -24.87
N GLU A 67 1.58 -41.65 -24.90
CA GLU A 67 2.38 -40.55 -24.38
C GLU A 67 2.02 -40.35 -22.91
N MET A 68 3.04 -40.43 -22.07
CA MET A 68 2.97 -40.26 -20.63
C MET A 68 3.47 -38.86 -20.25
N VAL A 69 2.78 -38.17 -19.38
CA VAL A 69 3.10 -36.80 -18.96
C VAL A 69 3.12 -36.72 -17.44
N ALA A 70 4.10 -35.99 -16.92
CA ALA A 70 4.17 -35.66 -15.50
C ALA A 70 4.61 -34.20 -15.33
N MET A 71 4.13 -33.53 -14.28
CA MET A 71 4.71 -32.29 -13.84
C MET A 71 5.92 -32.59 -12.94
N GLN A 72 7.05 -31.92 -13.18
CA GLN A 72 8.24 -32.12 -12.34
C GLN A 72 7.97 -31.63 -10.91
N ARG A 73 8.34 -32.41 -9.90
CA ARG A 73 8.09 -32.11 -8.48
C ARG A 73 8.62 -30.76 -8.00
N ASP A 74 9.68 -30.26 -8.64
CA ASP A 74 10.30 -28.97 -8.27
C ASP A 74 9.44 -27.76 -8.61
N VAL A 75 8.45 -27.93 -9.48
CA VAL A 75 7.49 -26.87 -9.87
C VAL A 75 6.49 -26.55 -8.78
N GLN A 76 6.15 -27.52 -7.92
CA GLN A 76 5.28 -27.25 -6.76
C GLN A 76 5.87 -26.21 -5.81
N LYS A 77 7.21 -26.08 -5.76
CA LYS A 77 7.89 -25.02 -5.02
C LYS A 77 7.91 -23.67 -5.77
N ARG A 78 7.89 -23.69 -7.10
CA ARG A 78 8.01 -22.49 -7.95
C ARG A 78 6.68 -21.94 -8.44
N LEU A 79 5.71 -22.79 -8.75
CA LEU A 79 4.34 -22.45 -9.12
C LEU A 79 3.40 -22.88 -7.98
N ARG A 80 3.36 -22.10 -6.91
CA ARG A 80 2.22 -22.10 -6.02
C ARG A 80 1.08 -21.45 -6.79
N LEU A 81 0.37 -22.22 -7.60
CA LEU A 81 -0.96 -21.87 -8.04
C LEU A 81 -1.83 -21.93 -6.78
N LEU A 82 -1.94 -20.81 -6.10
CA LEU A 82 -2.89 -20.68 -5.01
C LEU A 82 -4.27 -20.79 -5.66
N PRO A 83 -5.09 -21.78 -5.33
CA PRO A 83 -6.45 -21.85 -5.81
C PRO A 83 -7.24 -20.73 -5.13
N PHE A 84 -7.36 -19.58 -5.80
CA PHE A 84 -8.22 -18.50 -5.36
C PHE A 84 -9.67 -18.84 -5.75
N THR A 85 -10.59 -18.65 -4.83
CA THR A 85 -12.02 -18.58 -5.15
C THR A 85 -12.34 -17.29 -5.91
N THR A 86 -13.48 -17.23 -6.58
CA THR A 86 -13.95 -16.01 -7.25
C THR A 86 -14.07 -14.84 -6.28
N GLU A 87 -14.51 -15.10 -5.04
CA GLU A 87 -14.65 -14.10 -3.98
C GLU A 87 -13.29 -13.55 -3.55
N GLU A 88 -12.29 -14.42 -3.36
CA GLU A 88 -10.92 -14.01 -3.03
C GLU A 88 -10.28 -13.19 -4.15
N LEU A 89 -10.46 -13.58 -5.42
CA LEU A 89 -9.97 -12.80 -6.56
C LEU A 89 -10.67 -11.45 -6.67
N THR A 90 -11.97 -11.38 -6.41
CA THR A 90 -12.74 -10.13 -6.37
C THR A 90 -12.22 -9.22 -5.26
N ALA A 91 -11.98 -9.77 -4.07
CA ALA A 91 -11.39 -9.02 -2.94
C ALA A 91 -9.98 -8.51 -3.26
N LEU A 92 -9.13 -9.35 -3.89
CA LEU A 92 -7.80 -8.94 -4.34
C LEU A 92 -7.87 -7.85 -5.41
N TYR A 93 -8.77 -7.97 -6.38
CA TYR A 93 -8.99 -6.93 -7.39
C TYR A 93 -9.42 -5.61 -6.77
N PHE A 94 -10.38 -5.65 -5.85
CA PHE A 94 -10.81 -4.47 -5.10
C PHE A 94 -9.67 -3.84 -4.32
N TYR A 95 -8.91 -4.63 -3.56
CA TYR A 95 -7.77 -4.16 -2.79
C TYR A 95 -6.68 -3.53 -3.69
N THR A 96 -6.35 -4.17 -4.81
CA THR A 96 -5.38 -3.61 -5.77
C THR A 96 -5.88 -2.34 -6.43
N SER A 97 -7.19 -2.20 -6.63
CA SER A 97 -7.81 -0.97 -7.15
C SER A 97 -7.72 0.19 -6.14
N LEU A 98 -7.80 -0.09 -4.83
CA LEU A 98 -7.58 0.92 -3.79
C LEU A 98 -6.12 1.42 -3.76
N ALA A 99 -5.16 0.62 -4.22
CA ALA A 99 -3.75 0.99 -4.31
C ALA A 99 -3.40 1.70 -5.65
N ALA A 100 -4.39 2.09 -6.43
CA ALA A 100 -4.21 2.67 -7.78
C ALA A 100 -3.30 3.92 -7.81
N TYR A 101 -3.23 4.68 -6.74
CA TYR A 101 -2.42 5.90 -6.62
C TYR A 101 -0.93 5.65 -6.36
N VAL A 102 -0.51 4.41 -6.19
CA VAL A 102 0.92 4.03 -6.07
C VAL A 102 1.40 3.22 -7.28
N HIS A 103 0.66 3.26 -8.39
CA HIS A 103 0.91 2.45 -9.59
C HIS A 103 2.30 2.60 -10.19
N ASP A 104 2.85 3.80 -10.17
CA ASP A 104 4.14 4.08 -10.80
C ASP A 104 5.34 3.76 -9.91
N THR A 105 5.10 3.06 -8.78
CA THR A 105 6.13 2.76 -7.81
C THR A 105 6.58 1.30 -7.91
N PRO A 106 7.83 0.97 -8.21
CA PRO A 106 8.34 -0.39 -8.07
C PRO A 106 8.37 -0.84 -6.59
N PRO A 107 7.96 -2.04 -6.25
CA PRO A 107 7.42 -3.13 -7.07
C PRO A 107 5.92 -2.98 -7.39
N LEU A 108 5.29 -1.88 -6.98
CA LEU A 108 3.85 -1.66 -7.04
C LEU A 108 3.34 -1.47 -8.48
N GLY A 109 4.22 -1.10 -9.43
CA GLY A 109 3.91 -1.14 -10.86
C GLY A 109 3.52 -2.54 -11.34
N SER A 110 4.07 -3.58 -10.73
CA SER A 110 3.66 -4.97 -10.98
C SER A 110 2.27 -5.29 -10.46
N LEU A 111 1.76 -4.50 -9.51
CA LEU A 111 0.41 -4.64 -8.96
C LEU A 111 -0.66 -4.32 -10.02
N HIS A 112 -0.42 -3.29 -10.83
CA HIS A 112 -1.32 -2.96 -11.95
C HIS A 112 -1.40 -4.13 -12.95
N THR A 113 -0.26 -4.69 -13.34
CA THR A 113 -0.21 -5.86 -14.22
C THR A 113 -0.89 -7.08 -13.59
N ALA A 114 -0.70 -7.29 -12.28
CA ALA A 114 -1.38 -8.35 -11.54
C ALA A 114 -2.90 -8.12 -11.49
N SER A 115 -3.35 -6.89 -11.20
CA SER A 115 -4.77 -6.51 -11.22
C SER A 115 -5.41 -6.74 -12.57
N GLN A 116 -4.73 -6.37 -13.67
CA GLN A 116 -5.21 -6.61 -15.03
C GLN A 116 -5.36 -8.11 -15.32
N LYS A 117 -4.40 -8.95 -14.87
CA LYS A 117 -4.49 -10.40 -15.01
C LYS A 117 -5.66 -10.97 -14.21
N ILE A 118 -5.86 -10.51 -12.97
CA ILE A 118 -7.00 -10.91 -12.12
C ILE A 118 -8.31 -10.46 -12.78
N ALA A 119 -8.41 -9.22 -13.24
CA ALA A 119 -9.58 -8.71 -13.95
C ALA A 119 -9.90 -9.53 -15.20
N THR A 120 -8.89 -9.86 -16.01
CA THR A 120 -9.04 -10.70 -17.20
C THR A 120 -9.55 -12.09 -16.83
N PHE A 121 -9.04 -12.68 -15.75
CA PHE A 121 -9.50 -13.98 -15.26
C PHE A 121 -10.96 -13.91 -14.79
N LEU A 122 -11.32 -12.91 -13.99
CA LEU A 122 -12.68 -12.68 -13.50
C LEU A 122 -13.68 -12.39 -14.64
N GLN A 123 -13.26 -11.68 -15.70
CA GLN A 123 -14.08 -11.41 -16.89
C GLN A 123 -14.51 -12.68 -17.63
N HIS A 124 -13.76 -13.76 -17.46
CA HIS A 124 -14.04 -15.04 -18.12
C HIS A 124 -15.04 -15.90 -17.36
N ASP A 125 -14.91 -15.89 -16.04
CA ASP A 125 -15.73 -16.73 -15.16
C ASP A 125 -17.10 -16.08 -14.88
N LEU A 126 -17.17 -14.75 -15.05
CA LEU A 126 -18.35 -13.97 -14.76
C LEU A 126 -18.66 -13.03 -15.93
N GLN A 127 -19.84 -13.11 -16.53
CA GLN A 127 -20.42 -12.00 -17.33
C GLN A 127 -20.38 -10.65 -16.57
N GLN A 128 -19.91 -10.66 -15.33
CA GLN A 128 -19.80 -9.55 -14.38
C GLN A 128 -18.48 -8.80 -14.41
N GLY A 129 -17.46 -9.25 -15.14
CA GLY A 129 -16.11 -8.65 -15.06
C GLY A 129 -16.01 -7.21 -15.59
N ARG A 130 -16.84 -6.83 -16.57
CA ARG A 130 -16.98 -5.41 -16.99
C ARG A 130 -17.62 -4.57 -15.88
N GLN A 131 -18.55 -5.14 -15.14
CA GLN A 131 -19.25 -4.45 -14.04
C GLN A 131 -18.34 -4.19 -12.84
N LEU A 132 -17.29 -5.00 -12.60
CA LEU A 132 -16.36 -4.80 -11.49
C LEU A 132 -15.50 -3.53 -11.66
N SER A 133 -14.96 -3.28 -12.85
CA SER A 133 -14.16 -2.07 -13.08
C SER A 133 -15.00 -0.79 -13.09
N GLU A 134 -16.29 -0.89 -13.45
CA GLU A 134 -17.25 0.20 -13.40
C GLU A 134 -17.82 0.38 -11.98
N ALA A 135 -17.95 -0.72 -11.21
CA ALA A 135 -18.46 -0.70 -9.85
C ALA A 135 -17.47 -0.15 -8.82
N PHE A 136 -16.16 -0.23 -9.09
CA PHE A 136 -15.12 0.19 -8.17
C PHE A 136 -14.23 1.25 -8.80
N LEU A 137 -14.54 2.52 -8.52
CA LEU A 137 -13.72 3.64 -8.93
C LEU A 137 -12.81 4.07 -7.78
N PRO A 138 -11.51 3.77 -7.80
CA PRO A 138 -10.56 4.29 -6.82
C PRO A 138 -10.38 5.79 -7.05
N PHE A 139 -10.50 6.56 -5.98
CA PHE A 139 -10.35 8.00 -6.03
C PHE A 139 -9.39 8.47 -4.93
N ALA A 140 -8.19 8.87 -5.33
CA ALA A 140 -7.21 9.46 -4.43
C ALA A 140 -6.90 10.89 -4.84
N LYS A 141 -6.84 11.78 -3.84
CA LYS A 141 -6.37 13.17 -4.00
C LYS A 141 -5.10 13.38 -3.19
N HIS A 142 -4.27 14.32 -3.64
CA HIS A 142 -3.09 14.78 -2.90
C HIS A 142 -2.06 13.68 -2.62
N TYR A 143 -1.89 12.73 -3.55
CA TYR A 143 -0.89 11.67 -3.46
C TYR A 143 0.51 12.17 -3.83
N LYS A 144 1.53 11.51 -3.32
CA LYS A 144 2.92 11.77 -3.70
C LYS A 144 3.23 11.07 -5.03
N VAL A 145 4.06 11.70 -5.85
CA VAL A 145 4.50 11.15 -7.14
C VAL A 145 5.74 10.31 -6.93
N TYR A 146 5.68 9.03 -7.29
CA TYR A 146 6.78 8.07 -7.15
C TYR A 146 7.36 7.58 -8.48
N GLY A 147 6.80 8.01 -9.61
CA GLY A 147 7.21 7.59 -10.95
C GLY A 147 8.50 8.23 -11.47
N THR A 148 9.33 8.82 -10.61
CA THR A 148 10.62 9.40 -11.03
C THR A 148 11.71 8.33 -11.12
N PRO A 149 12.65 8.43 -12.08
CA PRO A 149 13.77 7.49 -12.18
C PRO A 149 14.55 7.34 -10.88
N GLN A 150 14.79 8.45 -10.16
CA GLN A 150 15.47 8.44 -8.87
C GLN A 150 14.77 7.57 -7.82
N ILE A 151 13.46 7.68 -7.69
CA ILE A 151 12.70 6.88 -6.72
C ILE A 151 12.67 5.42 -7.11
N HIS A 152 12.63 5.12 -8.42
CA HIS A 152 12.77 3.75 -8.93
C HIS A 152 14.10 3.12 -8.52
N GLU A 153 15.21 3.83 -8.69
CA GLU A 153 16.54 3.37 -8.27
C GLU A 153 16.62 3.15 -6.76
N ILE A 154 16.07 4.07 -5.98
CA ILE A 154 16.01 3.95 -4.51
C ILE A 154 15.24 2.70 -4.10
N LEU A 155 14.05 2.49 -4.63
CA LEU A 155 13.22 1.33 -4.27
C LEU A 155 13.81 0.02 -4.80
N HIS A 156 14.43 0.04 -5.98
CA HIS A 156 15.13 -1.11 -6.54
C HIS A 156 16.29 -1.57 -5.65
N SER A 157 16.96 -0.64 -4.98
CA SER A 157 18.05 -0.94 -4.02
C SER A 157 17.50 -1.26 -2.62
N LEU A 158 16.48 -0.52 -2.16
CA LEU A 158 15.93 -0.65 -0.82
C LEU A 158 15.18 -1.96 -0.59
N ILE A 159 14.37 -2.40 -1.57
CA ILE A 159 13.51 -3.57 -1.37
C ILE A 159 14.32 -4.86 -1.19
N PRO A 160 15.33 -5.19 -2.02
CA PRO A 160 16.22 -6.31 -1.75
C PRO A 160 16.92 -6.18 -0.39
N ALA A 161 17.41 -4.99 -0.04
CA ALA A 161 18.07 -4.76 1.23
C ALA A 161 17.16 -5.01 2.45
N LEU A 162 15.87 -4.68 2.33
CA LEU A 162 14.85 -5.00 3.34
C LEU A 162 14.61 -6.51 3.46
N LEU A 163 14.50 -7.19 2.33
CA LEU A 163 14.19 -8.63 2.29
C LEU A 163 15.36 -9.47 2.80
N GLU A 164 16.57 -9.12 2.35
CA GLU A 164 17.81 -9.84 2.68
C GLU A 164 18.48 -9.32 3.96
N SER A 165 17.91 -8.26 4.57
CA SER A 165 18.44 -7.64 5.80
C SER A 165 19.89 -7.13 5.64
N TRP A 166 20.14 -6.34 4.60
CA TRP A 166 21.45 -5.72 4.38
C TRP A 166 21.54 -4.34 5.02
N VAL A 167 22.71 -4.07 5.60
CA VAL A 167 23.07 -2.71 6.04
C VAL A 167 23.13 -1.78 4.84
N CYS A 168 22.66 -0.54 5.01
CA CYS A 168 22.65 0.45 3.95
C CYS A 168 23.32 1.75 4.40
N SER A 169 24.05 2.38 3.50
CA SER A 169 24.41 3.79 3.59
C SER A 169 23.34 4.61 2.86
N VAL A 170 22.69 5.53 3.57
CA VAL A 170 21.65 6.40 3.02
C VAL A 170 22.00 7.85 3.16
N THR A 171 21.77 8.65 2.10
CA THR A 171 21.82 10.11 2.15
C THR A 171 20.38 10.63 2.06
N HIS A 172 19.98 11.43 3.05
CA HIS A 172 18.61 11.93 3.18
C HIS A 172 18.60 13.44 3.44
N LYS A 173 17.67 14.16 2.81
CA LYS A 173 17.49 15.59 2.97
C LYS A 173 16.10 15.93 3.49
N THR A 174 15.99 16.45 4.72
CA THR A 174 14.71 16.95 5.22
C THR A 174 14.33 18.28 4.54
N PRO A 175 13.05 18.68 4.49
CA PRO A 175 12.61 19.89 3.77
C PRO A 175 13.29 21.18 4.27
N TRP A 176 13.63 21.21 5.54
CA TRP A 176 14.16 22.38 6.24
C TRP A 176 15.69 22.36 6.37
N ALA A 177 16.35 21.28 5.92
CA ALA A 177 17.78 21.18 5.97
C ALA A 177 18.42 21.83 4.73
N GLU A 178 19.45 22.63 4.94
CA GLU A 178 20.25 23.20 3.84
C GLU A 178 21.01 22.10 3.11
N THR A 179 21.54 21.12 3.84
CA THR A 179 22.37 20.04 3.32
C THR A 179 21.76 18.66 3.62
N ALA A 180 22.00 17.71 2.73
CA ALA A 180 21.67 16.31 2.98
C ALA A 180 22.63 15.71 4.03
N ARG A 181 22.12 14.74 4.81
CA ARG A 181 22.91 14.02 5.81
C ARG A 181 23.01 12.56 5.44
N SER A 182 24.17 11.97 5.69
CA SER A 182 24.41 10.55 5.44
C SER A 182 24.36 9.77 6.75
N TYR A 183 23.77 8.58 6.68
CA TYR A 183 23.60 7.67 7.81
C TYR A 183 23.90 6.24 7.37
N ARG A 184 24.46 5.46 8.26
CA ARG A 184 24.53 4.02 8.14
C ARG A 184 23.36 3.42 8.90
N ILE A 185 22.52 2.65 8.23
CA ILE A 185 21.23 2.18 8.77
C ILE A 185 21.01 0.68 8.55
N HIS A 186 20.22 0.11 9.43
CA HIS A 186 19.58 -1.19 9.28
C HIS A 186 18.12 -0.94 8.85
N PRO A 187 17.72 -1.19 7.59
CA PRO A 187 16.35 -1.00 7.14
C PRO A 187 15.45 -2.12 7.68
N TYR A 188 14.37 -1.75 8.38
CA TYR A 188 13.46 -2.72 9.02
C TYR A 188 12.15 -2.89 8.28
N THR A 189 11.45 -1.79 7.99
CA THR A 189 10.08 -1.83 7.46
C THR A 189 9.80 -0.64 6.55
N LEU A 190 9.22 -0.91 5.38
CA LEU A 190 8.66 0.11 4.50
C LEU A 190 7.17 0.25 4.83
N CYS A 191 6.74 1.45 5.16
CA CYS A 191 5.37 1.78 5.55
C CYS A 191 4.73 2.71 4.52
N LEU A 192 3.49 2.41 4.13
CA LEU A 192 2.64 3.34 3.39
C LEU A 192 1.73 4.08 4.39
N TYR A 193 1.90 5.39 4.51
CA TYR A 193 1.09 6.23 5.37
C TYR A 193 0.65 7.49 4.61
N ASN A 194 -0.63 7.78 4.61
CA ASN A 194 -1.25 8.96 3.98
C ASN A 194 -0.69 9.23 2.57
N HIS A 195 -0.70 8.19 1.72
CA HIS A 195 -0.19 8.19 0.35
C HIS A 195 1.32 8.47 0.22
N GLY A 196 2.08 8.32 1.30
CA GLY A 196 3.54 8.47 1.33
C GLY A 196 4.24 7.20 1.78
N LEU A 197 5.40 6.90 1.17
CA LEU A 197 6.27 5.80 1.58
C LEU A 197 7.28 6.28 2.63
N TYR A 198 7.39 5.54 3.71
CA TYR A 198 8.29 5.83 4.82
C TYR A 198 9.08 4.58 5.20
N LEU A 199 10.38 4.75 5.36
CA LEU A 199 11.29 3.71 5.82
C LEU A 199 11.52 3.83 7.32
N PHE A 200 11.12 2.82 8.08
CA PHE A 200 11.60 2.64 9.46
C PHE A 200 12.96 1.97 9.41
N ALA A 201 13.96 2.64 9.95
CA ALA A 201 15.34 2.20 9.95
C ALA A 201 15.98 2.43 11.32
N TYR A 202 16.81 1.49 11.74
CA TYR A 202 17.60 1.62 12.96
C TYR A 202 19.00 2.14 12.62
N ARG A 203 19.47 3.12 13.38
CA ARG A 203 20.82 3.66 13.31
C ARG A 203 21.65 3.14 14.47
N PRO A 204 22.52 2.13 14.27
CA PRO A 204 23.25 1.48 15.36
C PRO A 204 24.17 2.41 16.14
N GLU A 205 24.80 3.38 15.44
CA GLU A 205 25.76 4.31 16.04
C GLU A 205 25.17 5.20 17.13
N GLN A 206 23.87 5.44 17.12
CA GLN A 206 23.16 6.30 18.07
C GLN A 206 22.01 5.60 18.80
N ASP A 207 21.85 4.29 18.61
CA ASP A 207 20.72 3.52 19.12
C ASP A 207 19.36 4.18 18.84
N THR A 208 19.17 4.70 17.63
CA THR A 208 18.00 5.52 17.30
C THR A 208 17.17 4.85 16.21
N LEU A 209 15.87 4.77 16.43
CA LEU A 209 14.89 4.40 15.41
C LEU A 209 14.51 5.66 14.62
N MET A 210 14.78 5.63 13.31
CA MET A 210 14.50 6.72 12.37
C MET A 210 13.32 6.40 11.48
N VAL A 211 12.59 7.44 11.08
CA VAL A 211 11.57 7.38 10.02
C VAL A 211 12.03 8.28 8.88
N LEU A 212 12.33 7.69 7.74
CA LEU A 212 12.82 8.39 6.55
C LEU A 212 11.74 8.38 5.47
N SER A 213 11.35 9.55 5.01
CA SER A 213 10.46 9.70 3.87
C SER A 213 11.21 9.30 2.59
N VAL A 214 10.71 8.33 1.84
CA VAL A 214 11.42 7.72 0.69
C VAL A 214 11.73 8.76 -0.39
N GLU A 215 10.81 9.66 -0.67
CA GLU A 215 10.99 10.72 -1.66
C GLU A 215 12.08 11.74 -1.30
N ARG A 216 12.58 11.71 -0.06
CA ARG A 216 13.65 12.57 0.44
C ARG A 216 14.99 11.85 0.57
N ILE A 217 15.03 10.58 0.22
CA ILE A 217 16.27 9.84 0.09
C ILE A 217 16.93 10.29 -1.21
N CYS A 218 18.16 10.83 -1.09
CA CYS A 218 18.94 11.23 -2.24
C CYS A 218 19.66 10.03 -2.86
N THR A 219 20.24 9.19 -2.01
CA THR A 219 20.91 7.94 -2.41
C THR A 219 20.73 6.87 -1.35
N ILE A 220 20.70 5.62 -1.77
CA ILE A 220 20.78 4.46 -0.89
C ILE A 220 21.68 3.40 -1.52
N ASN A 221 22.66 2.93 -0.75
CA ASN A 221 23.64 1.96 -1.19
C ASN A 221 23.67 0.78 -0.20
N PRO A 222 23.16 -0.39 -0.59
CA PRO A 222 23.32 -1.60 0.19
C PRO A 222 24.80 -1.99 0.27
N GLU A 223 25.30 -2.30 1.48
CA GLU A 223 26.68 -2.66 1.72
C GLU A 223 26.98 -4.16 1.53
N ASN A 224 25.95 -4.96 1.18
CA ASN A 224 25.99 -6.43 1.11
C ASN A 224 26.49 -7.07 2.42
N THR A 225 26.39 -6.34 3.51
CA THR A 225 26.69 -6.81 4.87
C THR A 225 25.37 -7.14 5.55
N PRO A 226 25.11 -8.40 5.90
CA PRO A 226 23.86 -8.77 6.55
C PRO A 226 23.84 -8.29 8.00
N PHE A 227 22.65 -7.92 8.48
CA PHE A 227 22.39 -7.74 9.91
C PHE A 227 21.27 -8.68 10.35
N THR A 228 21.27 -9.04 11.63
CA THR A 228 20.17 -9.83 12.19
C THR A 228 19.07 -8.90 12.63
N LYS A 229 17.85 -9.09 12.10
CA LYS A 229 16.68 -8.33 12.56
C LYS A 229 16.36 -8.73 14.00
N ASP A 230 16.43 -7.76 14.90
CA ASP A 230 16.04 -7.93 16.30
C ASP A 230 14.50 -7.88 16.41
N PRO A 231 13.85 -8.93 16.95
CA PRO A 231 12.41 -8.90 17.22
C PRO A 231 11.98 -7.76 18.15
N ALA A 232 12.83 -7.36 19.11
CA ALA A 232 12.56 -6.25 19.99
C ALA A 232 12.46 -4.91 19.23
N MET A 233 13.26 -4.74 18.16
CA MET A 233 13.17 -3.56 17.30
C MET A 233 11.85 -3.52 16.51
N LEU A 234 11.34 -4.65 16.04
CA LEU A 234 10.03 -4.73 15.40
C LEU A 234 8.91 -4.35 16.39
N GLN A 235 9.02 -4.77 17.64
CA GLN A 235 8.09 -4.35 18.69
C GLN A 235 8.18 -2.84 18.98
N ARG A 236 9.39 -2.27 19.01
CA ARG A 236 9.59 -0.81 19.14
C ARG A 236 8.95 -0.04 17.97
N ILE A 237 9.09 -0.52 16.75
CA ILE A 237 8.45 0.08 15.56
C ILE A 237 6.92 0.04 15.71
N GLU A 238 6.37 -1.10 16.11
CA GLU A 238 4.92 -1.24 16.30
C GLU A 238 4.41 -0.36 17.46
N ALA A 239 5.10 -0.33 18.60
CA ALA A 239 4.76 0.55 19.71
C ALA A 239 4.77 2.03 19.30
N ARG A 240 5.80 2.45 18.54
CA ARG A 240 5.88 3.80 17.99
C ARG A 240 4.71 4.11 17.05
N ARG A 241 4.36 3.19 16.17
CA ARG A 241 3.23 3.32 15.24
C ARG A 241 1.88 3.45 15.97
N GLN A 242 1.72 2.74 17.09
CA GLN A 242 0.50 2.81 17.91
C GLN A 242 0.41 4.07 18.74
N ARG A 243 1.55 4.60 19.19
CA ARG A 243 1.63 5.82 20.01
C ARG A 243 1.49 7.09 19.19
N ALA A 244 2.04 7.12 17.97
CA ALA A 244 1.99 8.31 17.13
C ALA A 244 0.59 8.56 16.56
N PHE A 245 0.17 9.82 16.58
CA PHE A 245 -1.08 10.25 15.93
C PHE A 245 -1.00 10.07 14.40
N GLY A 246 0.17 10.23 13.85
CA GLY A 246 0.46 10.05 12.43
C GLY A 246 1.70 9.19 12.19
N ILE A 247 2.68 9.73 11.46
CA ILE A 247 3.96 9.07 11.19
C ILE A 247 5.11 9.66 12.02
N ILE A 248 4.92 10.88 12.53
CA ILE A 248 5.89 11.59 13.36
C ILE A 248 5.67 11.19 14.82
N ASP A 249 6.72 10.76 15.48
CA ASP A 249 6.76 10.52 16.91
C ASP A 249 7.89 11.39 17.48
N ASP A 250 7.51 12.36 18.28
CA ASP A 250 8.40 13.32 18.96
C ASP A 250 8.78 12.88 20.37
N ASP A 251 8.46 11.63 20.72
CA ASP A 251 8.68 10.99 22.03
C ASP A 251 7.91 11.65 23.21
N GLU A 252 7.12 12.69 22.94
CA GLU A 252 6.23 13.32 23.92
C GLU A 252 4.78 12.89 23.71
N GLU A 253 4.20 12.22 24.70
CA GLU A 253 2.80 11.80 24.67
C GLU A 253 1.90 12.89 25.24
N LEU A 254 0.95 13.35 24.44
CA LEU A 254 -0.05 14.33 24.82
C LEU A 254 -1.37 13.65 25.17
N SER A 255 -1.94 14.00 26.33
CA SER A 255 -3.34 13.70 26.63
C SER A 255 -4.23 14.79 26.03
N VAL A 256 -4.91 14.48 24.94
CA VAL A 256 -5.67 15.44 24.16
C VAL A 256 -7.17 15.24 24.42
N THR A 257 -7.87 16.33 24.75
CA THR A 257 -9.34 16.40 24.85
C THR A 257 -9.84 17.47 23.89
N LEU A 258 -10.66 17.06 22.93
CA LEU A 258 -11.28 17.94 21.92
C LEU A 258 -12.78 17.91 22.07
N LYS A 259 -13.42 19.08 21.96
CA LYS A 259 -14.88 19.21 21.84
C LYS A 259 -15.23 19.55 20.41
N PHE A 260 -15.98 18.68 19.76
CA PHE A 260 -16.52 18.89 18.42
C PHE A 260 -17.96 19.40 18.51
N SER A 261 -18.34 20.27 17.56
CA SER A 261 -19.71 20.76 17.45
C SER A 261 -20.71 19.63 17.19
N ALA A 262 -21.99 19.87 17.51
CA ALA A 262 -23.06 18.92 17.23
C ALA A 262 -23.16 18.56 15.71
N ALA A 263 -22.80 19.49 14.84
CA ALA A 263 -22.79 19.28 13.39
C ALA A 263 -21.71 18.29 12.95
N GLN A 264 -20.56 18.27 13.61
CA GLN A 264 -19.43 17.37 13.26
C GLN A 264 -19.43 16.06 14.06
N ALA A 265 -20.17 16.00 15.17
CA ALA A 265 -20.22 14.83 16.04
C ALA A 265 -20.50 13.48 15.30
N PRO A 266 -21.43 13.40 14.30
CA PRO A 266 -21.64 12.17 13.55
C PRO A 266 -20.38 11.70 12.81
N TYR A 267 -19.71 12.61 12.07
CA TYR A 267 -18.51 12.29 11.28
C TYR A 267 -17.32 11.86 12.15
N VAL A 268 -17.18 12.48 13.32
CA VAL A 268 -16.10 12.11 14.26
C VAL A 268 -16.36 10.75 14.86
N ARG A 269 -17.62 10.42 15.17
CA ARG A 269 -18.02 9.14 15.78
C ARG A 269 -17.81 7.94 14.88
N GLU A 270 -17.94 8.10 13.59
CA GLU A 270 -17.82 7.03 12.60
C GLU A 270 -16.37 6.58 12.35
N ARG A 271 -15.37 7.25 12.96
CA ARG A 271 -13.96 7.01 12.65
C ARG A 271 -13.14 6.70 13.91
N VAL A 272 -12.14 5.85 13.71
CA VAL A 272 -11.07 5.66 14.68
C VAL A 272 -9.91 6.58 14.29
N TRP A 273 -9.72 7.65 15.07
CA TRP A 273 -8.67 8.65 14.87
C TRP A 273 -7.35 8.22 15.50
N HIS A 274 -7.44 7.56 16.67
CA HIS A 274 -6.30 6.98 17.36
C HIS A 274 -6.75 5.73 18.14
N PRO A 275 -5.90 4.68 18.29
CA PRO A 275 -6.28 3.46 19.02
C PRO A 275 -6.69 3.69 20.47
N SER A 276 -6.12 4.70 21.15
CA SER A 276 -6.44 5.03 22.53
C SER A 276 -7.68 5.91 22.71
N GLN A 277 -8.42 6.22 21.62
CA GLN A 277 -9.53 7.16 21.70
C GLN A 277 -10.70 6.71 22.56
N SER A 278 -11.33 7.66 23.21
CA SER A 278 -12.66 7.53 23.79
C SER A 278 -13.57 8.66 23.34
N LEU A 279 -14.85 8.37 23.19
CA LEU A 279 -15.88 9.30 22.72
C LEU A 279 -16.96 9.45 23.79
N GLU A 280 -17.36 10.69 24.08
CA GLU A 280 -18.40 11.01 25.06
C GLU A 280 -19.37 12.04 24.47
N ALA A 281 -20.64 11.64 24.30
CA ALA A 281 -21.68 12.53 23.81
C ALA A 281 -22.08 13.54 24.93
N GLN A 282 -22.25 14.79 24.52
CA GLN A 282 -22.68 15.87 25.41
C GLN A 282 -24.17 16.14 25.26
N ALA A 283 -24.79 16.74 26.28
CA ALA A 283 -26.22 17.06 26.30
C ALA A 283 -26.64 18.07 25.21
N ASP A 284 -25.70 18.92 24.76
CA ASP A 284 -25.88 19.90 23.71
C ASP A 284 -25.70 19.30 22.26
N GLY A 285 -25.53 17.98 22.19
CA GLY A 285 -25.27 17.27 20.93
C GLY A 285 -23.80 17.28 20.51
N ALA A 286 -22.94 18.04 21.18
CA ALA A 286 -21.50 18.05 20.94
C ALA A 286 -20.87 16.68 21.33
N LEU A 287 -19.63 16.45 20.88
CA LEU A 287 -18.89 15.22 21.14
C LEU A 287 -17.52 15.55 21.73
N LEU A 288 -17.20 14.96 22.86
CA LEU A 288 -15.82 14.94 23.34
C LEU A 288 -15.08 13.75 22.77
N LEU A 289 -13.93 14.01 22.17
CA LEU A 289 -12.94 13.02 21.77
C LEU A 289 -11.72 13.17 22.66
N ARG A 290 -11.33 12.08 23.33
CA ARG A 290 -10.10 12.02 24.15
C ARG A 290 -9.19 10.95 23.58
N PHE A 291 -7.90 11.23 23.53
CA PHE A 291 -6.87 10.26 23.18
C PHE A 291 -5.51 10.64 23.78
N GLN A 292 -4.61 9.67 23.82
CA GLN A 292 -3.20 9.87 24.16
C GLN A 292 -2.35 9.54 22.94
N ALA A 293 -1.55 10.47 22.46
CA ALA A 293 -0.71 10.27 21.30
C ALA A 293 0.49 11.21 21.30
N SER A 294 1.58 10.79 20.63
CA SER A 294 2.71 11.64 20.27
C SER A 294 2.49 12.27 18.89
N GLY A 295 3.34 13.25 18.52
CA GLY A 295 3.28 13.93 17.22
C GLY A 295 2.43 15.19 17.27
N GLU A 296 2.74 16.12 18.17
CA GLU A 296 2.02 17.40 18.36
C GLU A 296 1.81 18.13 17.03
N PHE A 297 2.82 18.11 16.14
CA PHE A 297 2.72 18.79 14.83
C PHE A 297 1.60 18.24 13.97
N GLU A 298 1.42 16.92 13.91
CA GLU A 298 0.37 16.28 13.11
C GLU A 298 -1.00 16.46 13.77
N ILE A 299 -1.08 16.35 15.09
CA ILE A 299 -2.28 16.64 15.88
C ILE A 299 -2.75 18.07 15.60
N MET A 300 -1.85 19.05 15.69
CA MET A 300 -2.16 20.46 15.46
C MET A 300 -2.68 20.69 14.02
N ARG A 301 -2.02 20.11 13.01
CA ARG A 301 -2.46 20.24 11.61
C ARG A 301 -3.84 19.63 11.38
N TRP A 302 -4.11 18.49 12.00
CA TRP A 302 -5.40 17.83 11.91
C TRP A 302 -6.51 18.67 12.57
N ILE A 303 -6.25 19.24 13.76
CA ILE A 303 -7.19 20.14 14.45
C ILE A 303 -7.49 21.37 13.59
N LEU A 304 -6.47 22.02 13.01
CA LEU A 304 -6.62 23.19 12.14
C LEU A 304 -7.53 22.92 10.94
N GLY A 305 -7.59 21.69 10.46
CA GLY A 305 -8.45 21.28 9.33
C GLY A 305 -9.95 21.32 9.66
N TRP A 306 -10.33 21.37 10.92
CA TRP A 306 -11.73 21.46 11.37
C TRP A 306 -12.23 22.90 11.56
N GLY A 307 -11.33 23.89 11.50
CA GLY A 307 -11.66 25.29 11.66
C GLY A 307 -12.36 25.59 12.99
N SER A 308 -13.52 26.20 12.94
CA SER A 308 -14.33 26.56 14.12
C SER A 308 -15.13 25.39 14.74
N GLU A 309 -15.13 24.24 14.10
CA GLU A 309 -15.95 23.09 14.48
C GLU A 309 -15.34 22.26 15.61
N VAL A 310 -14.10 22.57 16.03
CA VAL A 310 -13.39 21.89 17.11
C VAL A 310 -12.79 22.86 18.10
N GLU A 311 -12.91 22.55 19.36
CA GLU A 311 -12.26 23.27 20.46
C GLU A 311 -11.29 22.34 21.20
N VAL A 312 -10.04 22.78 21.40
CA VAL A 312 -9.09 22.09 22.28
C VAL A 312 -9.42 22.41 23.73
N ILE A 313 -9.81 21.41 24.50
CA ILE A 313 -10.05 21.54 25.95
C ILE A 313 -8.74 21.30 26.70
N GLU A 314 -8.02 20.23 26.35
CA GLU A 314 -6.74 19.85 26.95
C GLU A 314 -5.76 19.36 25.83
N PRO A 315 -4.44 19.54 26.01
CA PRO A 315 -3.80 20.29 27.10
C PRO A 315 -3.81 21.81 26.85
N PRO A 316 -3.66 22.66 27.87
CA PRO A 316 -3.65 24.12 27.74
C PRO A 316 -2.55 24.64 26.80
N ALA A 317 -1.38 23.99 26.78
CA ALA A 317 -0.28 24.35 25.85
C ALA A 317 -0.66 24.22 24.38
N LEU A 318 -1.30 23.10 24.00
CA LEU A 318 -1.78 22.87 22.64
C LEU A 318 -2.88 23.88 22.27
N ARG A 319 -3.80 24.17 23.21
CA ARG A 319 -4.85 25.21 23.03
C ARG A 319 -4.24 26.58 22.74
N GLN A 320 -3.25 26.97 23.52
CA GLN A 320 -2.57 28.26 23.36
C GLN A 320 -1.81 28.33 22.02
N ALA A 321 -1.06 27.29 21.67
CA ALA A 321 -0.33 27.22 20.40
C ALA A 321 -1.28 27.28 19.19
N LEU A 322 -2.44 26.60 19.26
CA LEU A 322 -3.48 26.67 18.25
C LEU A 322 -4.06 28.06 18.13
N ALA A 323 -4.41 28.72 19.25
CA ALA A 323 -4.94 30.07 19.25
C ALA A 323 -3.99 31.08 18.59
N GLN A 324 -2.68 30.99 18.86
CA GLN A 324 -1.64 31.83 18.24
C GLN A 324 -1.61 31.62 16.71
N ARG A 325 -1.67 30.37 16.24
CA ARG A 325 -1.68 30.04 14.80
C ARG A 325 -2.92 30.57 14.10
N LEU A 326 -4.11 30.42 14.73
CA LEU A 326 -5.38 30.92 14.18
C LEU A 326 -5.38 32.46 14.12
N GLN A 327 -4.85 33.14 15.13
CA GLN A 327 -4.69 34.60 15.12
C GLN A 327 -3.72 35.04 14.02
N ALA A 328 -2.58 34.35 13.85
CA ALA A 328 -1.64 34.66 12.77
C ALA A 328 -2.28 34.46 11.38
N ALA A 329 -3.08 33.39 11.19
CA ALA A 329 -3.83 33.17 9.97
C ALA A 329 -4.87 34.28 9.75
N ALA A 330 -5.68 34.62 10.77
CA ALA A 330 -6.68 35.67 10.66
C ALA A 330 -6.08 37.02 10.24
N ARG A 331 -4.89 37.37 10.74
CA ARG A 331 -4.19 38.61 10.35
C ARG A 331 -3.81 38.66 8.88
N GLN A 332 -3.53 37.52 8.24
CA GLN A 332 -3.23 37.47 6.81
C GLN A 332 -4.43 37.85 5.95
N TYR A 333 -5.64 37.53 6.41
CA TYR A 333 -6.87 37.85 5.70
C TYR A 333 -7.50 39.22 6.11
N ALA A 334 -7.15 39.75 7.28
CA ALA A 334 -7.63 41.05 7.76
C ALA A 334 -6.98 42.26 7.03
N GLY A 335 -5.82 42.04 6.37
CA GLY A 335 -5.07 43.09 5.67
C GLY A 335 -5.70 43.59 4.35
N ASP A 336 -6.61 42.83 3.74
CA ASP A 336 -7.22 43.15 2.42
C ASP A 336 -8.54 43.92 2.48
N SER A 337 -9.10 44.11 3.67
CA SER A 337 -10.38 44.83 3.82
C SER A 337 -10.29 46.36 3.86
N GLY A 338 -9.07 46.92 3.67
CA GLY A 338 -8.80 48.35 3.83
C GLY A 338 -8.63 49.20 2.57
N GLN A 339 -8.71 48.62 1.33
CA GLN A 339 -8.45 49.35 0.10
C GLN A 339 -9.54 49.28 -1.00
N GLN A 340 -10.77 49.04 -0.62
CA GLN A 340 -11.88 49.26 -1.57
C GLN A 340 -12.85 50.28 -0.99
N THR A 341 -12.41 51.54 -0.91
CA THR A 341 -13.35 52.65 -0.80
C THR A 341 -12.87 53.80 -1.68
N VAL A 342 -13.73 54.11 -2.65
CA VAL A 342 -13.88 55.41 -3.30
C VAL A 342 -12.83 55.83 -4.32
N ALA A 343 -13.09 55.46 -5.58
CA ALA A 343 -12.80 56.28 -6.72
C ALA A 343 -13.97 56.12 -7.71
N GLY A 344 -14.95 57.00 -7.60
CA GLY A 344 -16.02 57.00 -8.57
C GLY A 344 -17.28 57.74 -8.12
N GLU A 345 -17.14 59.07 -7.92
CA GLU A 345 -18.19 60.02 -8.14
C GLU A 345 -17.66 61.43 -7.98
N MET A 346 -17.25 62.01 -9.10
CA MET A 346 -17.34 63.47 -9.35
C MET A 346 -16.98 63.72 -10.79
N GLY A 347 -17.96 64.24 -11.54
CA GLY A 347 -17.67 64.93 -12.80
C GLY A 347 -18.77 64.83 -13.86
N ALA A 348 -19.76 65.68 -13.70
CA ALA A 348 -20.57 66.37 -14.71
C ALA A 348 -21.16 65.59 -15.88
#